data_8cc924d6c3ff262aa66c145ef1968064
#
_entry.id   8cc924d6c3ff262aa66c145ef1968064
#
_cell.length_a   1.000
_cell.length_b   1.000
_cell.length_c   1.000
_cell.angle_alpha   90.00
_cell.angle_beta   90.00
_cell.angle_gamma   90.00
#
_symmetry.space_group_name_H-M   'P 1'
#
loop_
_entity.id
_entity.type
_entity.pdbx_description
1 polymer ?
#
loop_
_entity_poly.entity_id
_entity_poly.type
_entity_poly.pdbx_seq_one_letter_code
_entity_poly.pdbx_strand_id
1 'polypeptide(L)'
;MKRTIISAALIVLTGGLSAQAIHAASQEPIQPISPAKITNPALVELGKKLYFDPRLSKSGFISCNSCHNLSMGGTDNIPTSIGDKWQQGPINAPTVLNSSLNLAQFWDGRAADLKEQAGGPIANPGEMAFSHTLAVDVLQSIPGYVAEFKKAFGSDKVDIEKVTKAIAAFEETLVTPNSRFDKWLKGDKKALSKNELEGYKLFKDSGCVACHNGPAVGGNSFQKMGLVEPYK
;
A
#
# COMPACT_ATOMS: atom_id res chain seq x y z
N MET A 1 -84.40 24.38 3.77
CA MET A 1 -83.34 23.89 2.86
C MET A 1 -82.12 24.75 3.06
N LYS A 2 -81.10 24.27 3.88
CA LYS A 2 -79.86 24.97 4.13
C LYS A 2 -78.81 24.30 3.27
N ARG A 3 -78.15 25.04 2.36
CA ARG A 3 -77.03 24.59 1.54
C ARG A 3 -75.73 24.88 2.30
N THR A 4 -75.00 23.84 2.66
CA THR A 4 -73.68 23.91 3.25
C THR A 4 -72.65 23.96 2.11
N ILE A 5 -71.89 25.04 2.06
CA ILE A 5 -70.76 25.21 1.14
C ILE A 5 -69.51 24.64 1.79
N ILE A 6 -68.94 23.58 1.22
CA ILE A 6 -67.68 23.01 1.64
C ILE A 6 -66.56 23.68 0.83
N SER A 7 -65.78 24.53 1.47
CA SER A 7 -64.58 25.12 0.89
C SER A 7 -63.43 24.09 0.93
N ALA A 8 -63.02 23.60 -0.20
CA ALA A 8 -61.80 22.78 -0.31
C ALA A 8 -60.57 23.69 -0.30
N ALA A 9 -59.76 23.58 0.73
CA ALA A 9 -58.46 24.23 0.78
C ALA A 9 -57.44 23.38 0.01
N LEU A 10 -56.92 23.95 -1.06
CA LEU A 10 -55.85 23.37 -1.88
C LEU A 10 -54.51 23.62 -1.19
N ILE A 11 -53.93 22.61 -0.51
CA ILE A 11 -52.58 22.65 0.04
C ILE A 11 -51.60 22.40 -1.12
N VAL A 12 -50.94 23.43 -1.58
CA VAL A 12 -49.81 23.33 -2.53
C VAL A 12 -48.57 22.94 -1.73
N LEU A 13 -48.22 21.64 -1.76
CA LEU A 13 -46.91 21.18 -1.29
C LEU A 13 -45.83 21.59 -2.31
N THR A 14 -45.13 22.68 -2.05
CA THR A 14 -43.88 23.01 -2.74
C THR A 14 -42.80 22.10 -2.21
N GLY A 15 -42.69 20.92 -2.80
CA GLY A 15 -41.55 20.01 -2.59
C GLY A 15 -40.27 20.67 -3.14
N GLY A 16 -39.47 21.26 -2.28
CA GLY A 16 -38.12 21.68 -2.63
C GLY A 16 -37.31 20.46 -3.01
N LEU A 17 -37.11 20.23 -4.30
CA LEU A 17 -36.07 19.34 -4.79
C LEU A 17 -34.74 20.02 -4.46
N SER A 18 -34.14 19.67 -3.33
CA SER A 18 -32.72 19.86 -3.10
C SER A 18 -32.00 19.01 -4.13
N ALA A 19 -31.56 19.62 -5.23
CA ALA A 19 -30.62 19.03 -6.16
C ALA A 19 -29.32 18.78 -5.36
N GLN A 20 -29.20 17.57 -4.80
CA GLN A 20 -27.91 17.05 -4.40
C GLN A 20 -27.12 16.97 -5.70
N ALA A 21 -26.19 17.90 -5.89
CA ALA A 21 -25.14 17.77 -6.89
C ALA A 21 -24.39 16.48 -6.55
N ILE A 22 -24.81 15.38 -7.20
CA ILE A 22 -23.99 14.18 -7.30
C ILE A 22 -22.74 14.67 -8.03
N HIS A 23 -21.68 14.93 -7.28
CA HIS A 23 -20.36 15.05 -7.84
C HIS A 23 -20.13 13.71 -8.54
N ALA A 24 -20.35 13.70 -9.85
CA ALA A 24 -19.81 12.65 -10.69
C ALA A 24 -18.29 12.68 -10.40
N ALA A 25 -17.83 11.74 -9.59
CA ALA A 25 -16.41 11.50 -9.45
C ALA A 25 -15.90 11.40 -10.87
N SER A 26 -14.91 12.23 -11.23
CA SER A 26 -14.37 12.26 -12.57
C SER A 26 -14.09 10.81 -12.96
N GLN A 27 -14.60 10.38 -14.12
CA GLN A 27 -14.35 9.03 -14.65
C GLN A 27 -12.90 8.92 -15.14
N GLU A 28 -11.97 9.45 -14.36
CA GLU A 28 -10.56 9.31 -14.68
C GLU A 28 -10.13 7.87 -14.38
N PRO A 29 -9.35 7.26 -15.27
CA PRO A 29 -8.87 5.88 -15.09
C PRO A 29 -7.95 5.72 -13.88
N ILE A 30 -7.29 6.81 -13.48
CA ILE A 30 -6.46 6.85 -12.27
C ILE A 30 -7.28 7.48 -11.13
N GLN A 31 -7.13 6.92 -9.94
CA GLN A 31 -7.81 7.38 -8.73
C GLN A 31 -6.82 7.96 -7.72
N PRO A 32 -7.23 8.98 -6.94
CA PRO A 32 -6.34 9.55 -5.93
C PRO A 32 -6.08 8.56 -4.80
N ILE A 33 -4.84 8.53 -4.31
CA ILE A 33 -4.47 7.74 -3.15
C ILE A 33 -5.12 8.34 -1.89
N SER A 34 -5.70 7.45 -1.08
CA SER A 34 -6.23 7.81 0.23
C SER A 34 -5.14 7.70 1.30
N PRO A 35 -5.14 8.60 2.32
CA PRO A 35 -4.29 8.40 3.50
C PRO A 35 -4.56 7.06 4.17
N ALA A 36 -3.52 6.45 4.74
CA ALA A 36 -3.66 5.21 5.48
C ALA A 36 -4.59 5.38 6.69
N LYS A 37 -5.43 4.39 6.93
CA LYS A 37 -6.32 4.36 8.10
C LYS A 37 -5.67 3.55 9.21
N ILE A 38 -5.06 4.24 10.18
CA ILE A 38 -4.41 3.59 11.32
C ILE A 38 -5.46 3.30 12.41
N THR A 39 -5.77 2.02 12.62
CA THR A 39 -6.71 1.56 13.65
C THR A 39 -6.01 1.09 14.94
N ASN A 40 -4.75 0.68 14.84
CA ASN A 40 -3.93 0.25 15.97
C ASN A 40 -2.53 0.88 15.87
N PRO A 41 -2.31 2.08 16.45
CA PRO A 41 -1.00 2.74 16.42
C PRO A 41 0.13 1.92 17.04
N ALA A 42 -0.15 1.14 18.10
CA ALA A 42 0.87 0.31 18.73
C ALA A 42 1.38 -0.80 17.80
N LEU A 43 0.49 -1.36 16.96
CA LEU A 43 0.85 -2.36 15.96
C LEU A 43 1.73 -1.76 14.86
N VAL A 44 1.40 -0.56 14.39
CA VAL A 44 2.18 0.16 13.38
C VAL A 44 3.58 0.50 13.90
N GLU A 45 3.69 0.99 15.13
CA GLU A 45 5.00 1.31 15.74
C GLU A 45 5.87 0.07 15.95
N LEU A 46 5.27 -1.05 16.38
CA LEU A 46 5.97 -2.32 16.46
C LEU A 46 6.45 -2.77 15.06
N GLY A 47 5.59 -2.70 14.05
CA GLY A 47 5.92 -3.05 12.67
C GLY A 47 7.04 -2.20 12.11
N LYS A 48 7.03 -0.88 12.37
CA LYS A 48 8.11 0.02 12.00
C LYS A 48 9.44 -0.41 12.60
N LYS A 49 9.49 -0.73 13.90
CA LYS A 49 10.72 -1.21 14.54
C LYS A 49 11.22 -2.50 13.91
N LEU A 50 10.33 -3.47 13.66
CA LEU A 50 10.68 -4.74 13.02
C LEU A 50 11.19 -4.54 11.60
N TYR A 51 10.60 -3.64 10.82
CA TYR A 51 11.02 -3.31 9.46
C TYR A 51 12.48 -2.80 9.39
N PHE A 52 12.93 -2.07 10.39
CA PHE A 52 14.29 -1.55 10.48
C PHE A 52 15.25 -2.45 11.28
N ASP A 53 14.77 -3.57 11.85
CA ASP A 53 15.59 -4.38 12.76
C ASP A 53 16.41 -5.44 12.01
N PRO A 54 17.74 -5.29 11.97
CA PRO A 54 18.60 -6.25 11.29
C PRO A 54 18.71 -7.59 12.02
N ARG A 55 18.27 -7.68 13.28
CA ARG A 55 18.26 -8.93 14.06
C ARG A 55 17.26 -9.98 13.53
N LEU A 56 16.41 -9.59 12.59
CA LEU A 56 15.58 -10.51 11.83
C LEU A 56 16.34 -11.22 10.69
N SER A 57 17.65 -10.95 10.53
CA SER A 57 18.53 -11.64 9.59
C SER A 57 19.58 -12.46 10.31
N LYS A 58 20.09 -13.49 9.65
CA LYS A 58 21.07 -14.41 10.20
C LYS A 58 22.40 -13.72 10.59
N SER A 59 22.85 -12.80 9.77
CA SER A 59 24.07 -12.02 10.03
C SER A 59 23.89 -10.85 11.00
N GLY A 60 22.64 -10.44 11.26
CA GLY A 60 22.35 -9.23 12.03
C GLY A 60 22.64 -7.92 11.27
N PHE A 61 22.78 -7.95 9.93
CA PHE A 61 23.10 -6.77 9.11
C PHE A 61 21.98 -6.38 8.15
N ILE A 62 21.10 -7.32 7.78
CA ILE A 62 20.05 -7.11 6.78
C ILE A 62 18.72 -6.87 7.48
N SER A 63 18.05 -5.79 7.14
CA SER A 63 16.66 -5.49 7.51
C SER A 63 15.82 -5.28 6.25
N CYS A 64 14.50 -5.15 6.36
CA CYS A 64 13.64 -4.82 5.21
C CYS A 64 14.10 -3.52 4.55
N ASN A 65 14.48 -2.52 5.35
CA ASN A 65 14.99 -1.25 4.84
C ASN A 65 16.33 -1.37 4.09
N SER A 66 17.06 -2.48 4.18
CA SER A 66 18.31 -2.67 3.43
C SER A 66 18.06 -2.73 1.92
N CYS A 67 16.97 -3.42 1.50
CA CYS A 67 16.57 -3.54 0.10
C CYS A 67 15.42 -2.59 -0.26
N HIS A 68 14.60 -2.19 0.72
CA HIS A 68 13.45 -1.31 0.54
C HIS A 68 13.65 0.01 1.30
N ASN A 69 14.72 0.73 0.97
CA ASN A 69 15.12 1.95 1.67
C ASN A 69 14.09 3.08 1.45
N LEU A 70 13.43 3.48 2.54
CA LEU A 70 12.38 4.50 2.48
C LEU A 70 12.89 5.88 2.04
N SER A 71 14.18 6.21 2.29
CA SER A 71 14.77 7.46 1.82
C SER A 71 15.19 7.42 0.34
N MET A 72 15.16 6.25 -0.28
CA MET A 72 15.48 6.03 -1.70
C MET A 72 14.25 5.66 -2.54
N GLY A 73 13.06 6.03 -2.06
CA GLY A 73 11.81 5.70 -2.75
C GLY A 73 11.29 4.28 -2.46
N GLY A 74 11.71 3.67 -1.35
CA GLY A 74 11.26 2.35 -0.93
C GLY A 74 11.91 1.18 -1.69
N THR A 75 13.07 1.39 -2.27
CA THR A 75 13.90 0.42 -3.01
C THR A 75 15.38 0.71 -2.79
N ASP A 76 16.27 -0.17 -3.18
CA ASP A 76 17.73 0.03 -3.14
C ASP A 76 18.32 0.60 -4.43
N ASN A 77 17.52 0.72 -5.49
CA ASN A 77 17.89 1.27 -6.80
C ASN A 77 19.06 0.55 -7.50
N ILE A 78 19.23 -0.75 -7.24
CA ILE A 78 20.23 -1.59 -7.93
C ILE A 78 19.54 -2.70 -8.71
N PRO A 79 20.20 -3.26 -9.76
CA PRO A 79 19.61 -4.29 -10.60
C PRO A 79 19.20 -5.56 -9.86
N THR A 80 19.94 -5.93 -8.81
CA THR A 80 19.65 -7.06 -7.93
C THR A 80 20.06 -6.71 -6.51
N SER A 81 19.16 -6.94 -5.55
CA SER A 81 19.42 -6.65 -4.15
C SER A 81 20.49 -7.58 -3.56
N ILE A 82 21.19 -7.09 -2.54
CA ILE A 82 22.24 -7.83 -1.87
C ILE A 82 21.73 -8.31 -0.49
N GLY A 83 21.66 -9.62 -0.32
CA GLY A 83 21.25 -10.28 0.90
C GLY A 83 22.40 -10.72 1.81
N ASP A 84 22.07 -11.65 2.71
CA ASP A 84 23.02 -12.20 3.68
C ASP A 84 24.25 -12.79 2.98
N LYS A 85 25.43 -12.59 3.58
CA LYS A 85 26.74 -13.00 3.00
C LYS A 85 27.00 -12.47 1.59
N TRP A 86 26.48 -11.30 1.25
CA TRP A 86 26.68 -10.64 -0.04
C TRP A 86 26.10 -11.40 -1.23
N GLN A 87 25.14 -12.29 -1.01
CA GLN A 87 24.44 -12.98 -2.07
C GLN A 87 23.61 -11.99 -2.88
N GLN A 88 23.58 -12.15 -4.19
CA GLN A 88 22.75 -11.35 -5.08
C GLN A 88 21.40 -12.04 -5.30
N GLY A 89 20.33 -11.29 -5.20
CA GLY A 89 19.01 -11.72 -5.60
C GLY A 89 18.87 -11.87 -7.13
N PRO A 90 17.82 -12.50 -7.62
CA PRO A 90 17.60 -12.69 -9.05
C PRO A 90 17.03 -11.47 -9.77
N ILE A 91 16.50 -10.49 -9.02
CA ILE A 91 15.79 -9.33 -9.57
C ILE A 91 15.88 -8.16 -8.61
N ASN A 92 15.60 -6.94 -9.07
CA ASN A 92 15.55 -5.75 -8.23
C ASN A 92 14.41 -5.78 -7.21
N ALA A 93 14.61 -5.14 -6.08
CA ALA A 93 13.55 -4.91 -5.11
C ALA A 93 12.53 -3.90 -5.66
N PRO A 94 11.24 -4.24 -5.74
CA PRO A 94 10.21 -3.27 -6.07
C PRO A 94 10.05 -2.27 -4.92
N THR A 95 9.49 -1.09 -5.22
CA THR A 95 9.18 -0.14 -4.16
C THR A 95 8.13 -0.69 -3.20
N VAL A 96 8.31 -0.46 -1.90
CA VAL A 96 7.28 -0.72 -0.87
C VAL A 96 6.26 0.42 -0.76
N LEU A 97 6.52 1.57 -1.39
CA LEU A 97 5.56 2.67 -1.39
C LEU A 97 4.33 2.29 -2.20
N ASN A 98 3.16 2.44 -1.60
CA ASN A 98 1.86 2.09 -2.18
C ASN A 98 1.66 0.58 -2.48
N SER A 99 2.56 -0.30 -2.04
CA SER A 99 2.49 -1.75 -2.31
C SER A 99 1.22 -2.41 -1.76
N SER A 100 0.62 -1.86 -0.70
CA SER A 100 -0.68 -2.28 -0.17
C SER A 100 -1.85 -2.14 -1.15
N LEU A 101 -1.67 -1.40 -2.24
CA LEU A 101 -2.67 -1.20 -3.29
C LEU A 101 -2.54 -2.21 -4.44
N ASN A 102 -1.49 -3.04 -4.45
CA ASN A 102 -1.27 -4.06 -5.46
C ASN A 102 -2.20 -5.27 -5.26
N LEU A 103 -2.52 -5.95 -6.36
CA LEU A 103 -3.35 -7.17 -6.36
C LEU A 103 -2.72 -8.31 -5.54
N ALA A 104 -1.40 -8.42 -5.57
CA ALA A 104 -0.60 -9.40 -4.86
C ALA A 104 0.81 -8.86 -4.66
N GLN A 105 1.64 -9.54 -3.88
CA GLN A 105 3.00 -9.13 -3.56
C GLN A 105 4.03 -10.02 -4.26
N PHE A 106 5.27 -9.53 -4.37
CA PHE A 106 6.34 -10.01 -5.25
C PHE A 106 6.02 -9.81 -6.75
N TRP A 107 7.06 -9.84 -7.58
CA TRP A 107 6.93 -9.68 -9.03
C TRP A 107 6.08 -10.74 -9.71
N ASP A 108 6.04 -11.94 -9.15
CA ASP A 108 5.28 -13.10 -9.63
C ASP A 108 3.92 -13.29 -8.92
N GLY A 109 3.60 -12.45 -7.94
CA GLY A 109 2.34 -12.50 -7.21
C GLY A 109 2.17 -13.70 -6.29
N ARG A 110 3.27 -14.35 -5.87
CA ARG A 110 3.22 -15.56 -5.04
C ARG A 110 2.75 -15.35 -3.62
N ALA A 111 2.69 -14.11 -3.12
CA ALA A 111 2.10 -13.78 -1.83
C ALA A 111 0.81 -12.96 -2.03
N ALA A 112 -0.25 -13.35 -1.34
CA ALA A 112 -1.57 -12.74 -1.49
C ALA A 112 -1.64 -11.33 -0.87
N ASP A 113 -0.87 -11.08 0.18
CA ASP A 113 -0.87 -9.81 0.91
C ASP A 113 0.51 -9.48 1.52
N LEU A 114 0.62 -8.30 2.14
CA LEU A 114 1.85 -7.84 2.79
C LEU A 114 2.28 -8.73 3.97
N LYS A 115 1.33 -9.32 4.68
CA LYS A 115 1.63 -10.20 5.82
C LYS A 115 2.32 -11.49 5.35
N GLU A 116 1.79 -12.11 4.31
CA GLU A 116 2.40 -13.31 3.71
C GLU A 116 3.77 -12.97 3.11
N GLN A 117 3.86 -11.84 2.41
CA GLN A 117 5.11 -11.36 1.82
C GLN A 117 6.20 -11.20 2.88
N ALA A 118 5.92 -10.54 4.02
CA ALA A 118 6.90 -10.22 5.05
C ALA A 118 7.60 -11.46 5.65
N GLY A 119 6.97 -12.62 5.63
CA GLY A 119 7.56 -13.88 6.09
C GLY A 119 8.60 -14.46 5.13
N GLY A 120 8.45 -14.22 3.83
CA GLY A 120 9.31 -14.78 2.79
C GLY A 120 10.79 -14.39 2.93
N PRO A 121 11.13 -13.11 2.88
CA PRO A 121 12.51 -12.60 2.97
C PRO A 121 13.25 -13.06 4.23
N ILE A 122 12.59 -13.13 5.37
CA ILE A 122 13.19 -13.59 6.65
C ILE A 122 13.77 -14.98 6.47
N ALA A 123 13.03 -15.89 5.83
CA ALA A 123 13.43 -17.30 5.67
C ALA A 123 14.23 -17.56 4.37
N ASN A 124 14.26 -16.63 3.43
CA ASN A 124 14.94 -16.82 2.17
C ASN A 124 16.47 -16.81 2.34
N PRO A 125 17.19 -17.90 1.98
CA PRO A 125 18.64 -17.97 2.11
C PRO A 125 19.40 -16.87 1.34
N GLY A 126 18.84 -16.40 0.23
CA GLY A 126 19.43 -15.34 -0.60
C GLY A 126 19.14 -13.92 -0.12
N GLU A 127 18.28 -13.74 0.90
CA GLU A 127 17.87 -12.45 1.43
C GLU A 127 18.31 -12.31 2.90
N MET A 128 17.45 -12.55 3.88
CA MET A 128 17.79 -12.43 5.32
C MET A 128 18.36 -13.73 5.91
N ALA A 129 18.21 -14.86 5.24
CA ALA A 129 18.80 -16.18 5.54
C ALA A 129 18.57 -16.68 6.97
N PHE A 130 17.48 -16.28 7.61
CA PHE A 130 17.17 -16.67 8.98
C PHE A 130 16.02 -17.68 8.98
N SER A 131 15.71 -18.29 10.14
CA SER A 131 14.51 -19.09 10.28
C SER A 131 13.44 -18.33 11.06
N HIS A 132 12.16 -18.59 10.78
CA HIS A 132 11.07 -17.99 11.53
C HIS A 132 11.15 -18.30 13.03
N THR A 133 11.54 -19.55 13.39
CA THR A 133 11.72 -19.95 14.79
C THR A 133 12.78 -19.11 15.48
N LEU A 134 13.98 -18.99 14.87
CA LEU A 134 15.07 -18.23 15.46
C LEU A 134 14.74 -16.72 15.53
N ALA A 135 14.08 -16.18 14.53
CA ALA A 135 13.61 -14.79 14.56
C ALA A 135 12.65 -14.54 15.74
N VAL A 136 11.72 -15.47 15.96
CA VAL A 136 10.79 -15.43 17.10
C VAL A 136 11.55 -15.55 18.43
N ASP A 137 12.49 -16.49 18.56
CA ASP A 137 13.28 -16.70 19.78
C ASP A 137 14.11 -15.44 20.13
N VAL A 138 14.73 -14.81 19.13
CA VAL A 138 15.45 -13.55 19.31
C VAL A 138 14.53 -12.46 19.84
N LEU A 139 13.37 -12.24 19.21
CA LEU A 139 12.43 -11.21 19.65
C LEU A 139 11.85 -11.52 21.04
N GLN A 140 11.53 -12.80 21.32
CA GLN A 140 11.00 -13.23 22.62
C GLN A 140 12.04 -13.06 23.74
N SER A 141 13.34 -13.14 23.45
CA SER A 141 14.41 -12.93 24.41
C SER A 141 14.63 -11.47 24.81
N ILE A 142 14.04 -10.51 24.09
CA ILE A 142 14.21 -9.09 24.30
C ILE A 142 13.02 -8.51 25.06
N PRO A 143 13.15 -8.15 26.36
CA PRO A 143 12.00 -7.67 27.17
C PRO A 143 11.27 -6.47 26.57
N GLY A 144 12.00 -5.58 25.86
CA GLY A 144 11.39 -4.44 25.16
C GLY A 144 10.42 -4.88 24.07
N TYR A 145 10.76 -5.89 23.25
CA TYR A 145 9.86 -6.44 22.24
C TYR A 145 8.66 -7.13 22.88
N VAL A 146 8.89 -7.95 23.93
CA VAL A 146 7.79 -8.63 24.65
C VAL A 146 6.75 -7.62 25.14
N ALA A 147 7.20 -6.50 25.72
CA ALA A 147 6.30 -5.42 26.16
C ALA A 147 5.53 -4.77 25.00
N GLU A 148 6.17 -4.59 23.85
CA GLU A 148 5.54 -4.01 22.65
C GLU A 148 4.56 -4.99 22.01
N PHE A 149 4.88 -6.27 21.92
CA PHE A 149 3.93 -7.29 21.49
C PHE A 149 2.70 -7.34 22.41
N LYS A 150 2.90 -7.26 23.72
CA LYS A 150 1.79 -7.18 24.68
C LYS A 150 0.92 -5.94 24.46
N LYS A 151 1.53 -4.79 24.17
CA LYS A 151 0.81 -3.55 23.89
C LYS A 151 0.03 -3.64 22.57
N ALA A 152 0.61 -4.23 21.52
CA ALA A 152 0.03 -4.31 20.19
C ALA A 152 -1.05 -5.40 20.06
N PHE A 153 -0.85 -6.55 20.71
CA PHE A 153 -1.66 -7.75 20.55
C PHE A 153 -2.40 -8.22 21.82
N GLY A 154 -2.14 -7.59 22.96
CA GLY A 154 -2.67 -8.06 24.26
C GLY A 154 -1.98 -9.32 24.81
N SER A 155 -0.92 -9.80 24.18
CA SER A 155 -0.20 -11.02 24.52
C SER A 155 1.31 -10.78 24.48
N ASP A 156 2.02 -11.26 25.47
CA ASP A 156 3.49 -11.24 25.60
C ASP A 156 4.18 -12.37 24.82
N LYS A 157 3.40 -13.30 24.26
CA LYS A 157 3.92 -14.37 23.40
C LYS A 157 4.17 -13.81 22.00
N VAL A 158 5.43 -13.90 21.56
CA VAL A 158 5.85 -13.63 20.18
C VAL A 158 5.62 -14.86 19.32
N ASP A 159 5.12 -14.69 18.12
CA ASP A 159 5.04 -15.70 17.06
C ASP A 159 5.20 -15.03 15.69
N ILE A 160 5.51 -15.82 14.66
CA ILE A 160 5.79 -15.30 13.33
C ILE A 160 4.57 -14.60 12.71
N GLU A 161 3.37 -15.08 12.99
CA GLU A 161 2.12 -14.51 12.51
C GLU A 161 1.93 -13.06 13.02
N LYS A 162 2.29 -12.80 14.28
CA LYS A 162 2.26 -11.46 14.86
C LYS A 162 3.39 -10.59 14.32
N VAL A 163 4.59 -11.14 14.10
CA VAL A 163 5.74 -10.43 13.51
C VAL A 163 5.37 -9.92 12.12
N THR A 164 4.93 -10.81 11.25
CA THR A 164 4.57 -10.46 9.87
C THR A 164 3.36 -9.54 9.80
N LYS A 165 2.36 -9.74 10.68
CA LYS A 165 1.21 -8.85 10.79
C LYS A 165 1.60 -7.42 11.23
N ALA A 166 2.57 -7.30 12.12
CA ALA A 166 3.03 -5.98 12.55
C ALA A 166 3.80 -5.28 11.41
N ILE A 167 4.69 -5.99 10.71
CA ILE A 167 5.42 -5.47 9.55
C ILE A 167 4.41 -5.00 8.49
N ALA A 168 3.44 -5.82 8.11
CA ALA A 168 2.40 -5.47 7.16
C ALA A 168 1.61 -4.22 7.57
N ALA A 169 1.23 -4.11 8.86
CA ALA A 169 0.51 -2.94 9.35
C ALA A 169 1.32 -1.64 9.25
N PHE A 170 2.64 -1.71 9.35
CA PHE A 170 3.51 -0.57 9.07
C PHE A 170 3.58 -0.28 7.57
N GLU A 171 3.78 -1.30 6.73
CA GLU A 171 3.86 -1.13 5.28
C GLU A 171 2.56 -0.58 4.66
N GLU A 172 1.39 -0.93 5.20
CA GLU A 172 0.10 -0.33 4.84
C GLU A 172 0.08 1.19 5.05
N THR A 173 0.93 1.74 5.91
CA THR A 173 1.06 3.19 6.10
C THR A 173 1.96 3.87 5.08
N LEU A 174 2.72 3.11 4.30
CA LEU A 174 3.68 3.62 3.32
C LEU A 174 2.99 4.04 2.02
N VAL A 175 1.94 4.82 2.13
CA VAL A 175 1.21 5.39 1.00
C VAL A 175 1.60 6.86 0.78
N THR A 176 1.49 7.32 -0.47
CA THR A 176 1.91 8.67 -0.90
C THR A 176 0.72 9.54 -1.32
N PRO A 177 -0.26 9.81 -0.43
CA PRO A 177 -1.44 10.59 -0.74
C PRO A 177 -1.12 12.10 -0.90
N ASN A 178 -2.08 12.83 -1.50
CA ASN A 178 -2.04 14.28 -1.63
C ASN A 178 -0.90 14.82 -2.53
N SER A 179 -0.45 14.02 -3.49
CA SER A 179 0.39 14.49 -4.59
C SER A 179 -0.32 15.63 -5.36
N ARG A 180 0.41 16.37 -6.19
CA ARG A 180 -0.19 17.36 -7.08
C ARG A 180 -1.24 16.72 -8.00
N PHE A 181 -0.99 15.49 -8.44
CA PHE A 181 -1.90 14.72 -9.26
C PHE A 181 -3.16 14.31 -8.49
N ASP A 182 -3.03 13.82 -7.25
CA ASP A 182 -4.18 13.53 -6.38
C ASP A 182 -5.05 14.78 -6.14
N LYS A 183 -4.43 15.94 -5.92
CA LYS A 183 -5.17 17.21 -5.75
C LYS A 183 -5.96 17.55 -6.99
N TRP A 184 -5.36 17.39 -8.17
CA TRP A 184 -6.04 17.63 -9.44
C TRP A 184 -7.22 16.66 -9.63
N LEU A 185 -7.02 15.37 -9.37
CA LEU A 185 -8.09 14.35 -9.42
C LEU A 185 -9.24 14.68 -8.46
N LYS A 186 -8.93 15.28 -7.31
CA LYS A 186 -9.91 15.74 -6.32
C LYS A 186 -10.55 17.11 -6.67
N GLY A 187 -10.22 17.71 -7.82
CA GLY A 187 -10.87 18.91 -8.36
C GLY A 187 -10.05 20.19 -8.32
N ASP A 188 -8.84 20.21 -7.77
CA ASP A 188 -7.95 21.37 -7.83
C ASP A 188 -7.34 21.52 -9.23
N LYS A 189 -8.04 22.24 -10.09
CA LYS A 189 -7.63 22.47 -11.50
C LYS A 189 -6.31 23.21 -11.66
N LYS A 190 -5.77 23.84 -10.59
CA LYS A 190 -4.50 24.55 -10.59
C LYS A 190 -3.32 23.70 -10.12
N ALA A 191 -3.56 22.49 -9.63
CA ALA A 191 -2.52 21.61 -9.09
C ALA A 191 -1.52 21.13 -10.14
N LEU A 192 -1.94 21.02 -11.41
CA LEU A 192 -1.09 20.61 -12.53
C LEU A 192 -0.93 21.74 -13.55
N SER A 193 0.25 21.84 -14.15
CA SER A 193 0.54 22.72 -15.27
C SER A 193 -0.11 22.21 -16.57
N LYS A 194 -0.19 23.10 -17.58
CA LYS A 194 -0.69 22.73 -18.91
C LYS A 194 0.10 21.57 -19.53
N ASN A 195 1.43 21.60 -19.43
CA ASN A 195 2.30 20.56 -19.96
C ASN A 195 2.09 19.21 -19.29
N GLU A 196 1.90 19.17 -17.95
CA GLU A 196 1.57 17.94 -17.22
C GLU A 196 0.21 17.36 -17.62
N LEU A 197 -0.78 18.22 -17.87
CA LEU A 197 -2.08 17.79 -18.37
C LEU A 197 -2.03 17.26 -19.81
N GLU A 198 -1.20 17.87 -20.67
CA GLU A 198 -0.94 17.36 -22.02
C GLU A 198 -0.25 15.98 -21.96
N GLY A 199 0.72 15.79 -21.06
CA GLY A 199 1.36 14.49 -20.81
C GLY A 199 0.36 13.44 -20.34
N TYR A 200 -0.52 13.80 -19.41
CA TYR A 200 -1.57 12.88 -18.95
C TYR A 200 -2.59 12.55 -20.04
N LYS A 201 -2.94 13.54 -20.87
CA LYS A 201 -3.78 13.28 -22.04
C LYS A 201 -3.12 12.29 -23.00
N LEU A 202 -1.84 12.49 -23.31
CA LEU A 202 -1.06 11.58 -24.16
C LEU A 202 -1.01 10.16 -23.58
N PHE A 203 -0.78 10.02 -22.27
CA PHE A 203 -0.82 8.75 -21.56
C PHE A 203 -2.15 8.01 -21.75
N LYS A 204 -3.27 8.72 -21.68
CA LYS A 204 -4.60 8.14 -21.94
C LYS A 204 -4.79 7.78 -23.42
N ASP A 205 -4.48 8.71 -24.31
CA ASP A 205 -4.69 8.54 -25.76
C ASP A 205 -3.82 7.41 -26.35
N SER A 206 -2.64 7.17 -25.78
CA SER A 206 -1.73 6.09 -26.18
C SER A 206 -2.17 4.71 -25.64
N GLY A 207 -3.28 4.62 -24.89
CA GLY A 207 -3.79 3.36 -24.36
C GLY A 207 -3.07 2.84 -23.11
N CYS A 208 -2.09 3.57 -22.53
CA CYS A 208 -1.33 3.14 -21.36
C CYS A 208 -2.24 2.83 -20.17
N VAL A 209 -3.37 3.53 -20.06
CA VAL A 209 -4.38 3.35 -19.01
C VAL A 209 -5.09 2.00 -19.04
N ALA A 210 -4.95 1.21 -20.09
CA ALA A 210 -5.49 -0.14 -20.13
C ALA A 210 -4.87 -1.04 -19.05
N CYS A 211 -3.58 -0.84 -18.75
CA CYS A 211 -2.86 -1.56 -17.69
C CYS A 211 -2.49 -0.63 -16.52
N HIS A 212 -2.24 0.65 -16.78
CA HIS A 212 -1.83 1.64 -15.78
C HIS A 212 -3.01 2.49 -15.30
N ASN A 213 -3.87 1.91 -14.48
CA ASN A 213 -5.09 2.54 -13.94
C ASN A 213 -5.24 2.28 -12.43
N GLY A 214 -6.31 2.81 -11.83
CA GLY A 214 -6.56 2.71 -10.40
C GLY A 214 -5.63 3.58 -9.54
N PRO A 215 -5.65 3.41 -8.21
CA PRO A 215 -4.86 4.25 -7.29
C PRO A 215 -3.35 3.99 -7.36
N ALA A 216 -2.91 2.76 -7.67
CA ALA A 216 -1.50 2.41 -7.81
C ALA A 216 -0.94 2.65 -9.22
N VAL A 217 -1.73 3.20 -10.15
CA VAL A 217 -1.37 3.40 -11.57
C VAL A 217 -0.91 2.07 -12.21
N GLY A 218 -1.56 0.99 -11.83
CA GLY A 218 -1.25 -0.40 -12.19
C GLY A 218 -1.34 -1.32 -10.96
N GLY A 219 -0.63 -2.46 -11.01
CA GLY A 219 -0.62 -3.43 -9.90
C GLY A 219 -1.93 -4.19 -9.70
N ASN A 220 -2.85 -4.12 -10.66
CA ASN A 220 -4.19 -4.71 -10.61
C ASN A 220 -4.39 -5.84 -11.65
N SER A 221 -3.35 -6.21 -12.38
CA SER A 221 -3.36 -7.30 -13.35
C SER A 221 -1.96 -7.87 -13.56
N PHE A 222 -1.91 -9.15 -13.92
CA PHE A 222 -0.65 -9.80 -14.28
C PHE A 222 -0.36 -9.62 -15.76
N GLN A 223 0.89 -9.32 -16.07
CA GLN A 223 1.40 -9.23 -17.44
C GLN A 223 2.66 -10.07 -17.56
N LYS A 224 2.72 -10.93 -18.59
CA LYS A 224 3.92 -11.72 -18.84
C LYS A 224 5.00 -10.85 -19.49
N MET A 225 6.15 -10.77 -18.84
CA MET A 225 7.31 -10.09 -19.40
C MET A 225 7.90 -10.87 -20.58
N GLY A 226 8.49 -10.16 -21.54
CA GLY A 226 9.21 -10.79 -22.67
C GLY A 226 8.33 -11.36 -23.77
N LEU A 227 7.05 -10.92 -23.90
CA LEU A 227 6.17 -11.38 -25.00
C LEU A 227 6.56 -10.81 -26.35
N VAL A 228 7.04 -9.57 -26.41
CA VAL A 228 7.43 -8.88 -27.65
C VAL A 228 8.94 -8.93 -27.83
N GLU A 229 9.68 -8.51 -26.80
CA GLU A 229 11.13 -8.61 -26.73
C GLU A 229 11.51 -9.58 -25.60
N PRO A 230 12.37 -10.59 -25.85
CA PRO A 230 12.77 -11.53 -24.80
C PRO A 230 13.41 -10.81 -23.61
N TYR A 231 13.00 -11.18 -22.41
CA TYR A 231 13.65 -10.73 -21.19
C TYR A 231 15.00 -11.42 -21.05
N LYS A 232 16.07 -10.62 -20.95
CA LYS A 232 17.47 -11.10 -20.87
C LYS A 232 17.94 -11.15 -19.43
#